data_6b9cada2e28d1d0fd1368527b2746883
#
_entry.id   6b9cada2e28d1d0fd1368527b2746883
#
_cell.length_a   1.000
_cell.length_b   1.000
_cell.length_c   1.000
_cell.angle_alpha   90.00
_cell.angle_beta   90.00
_cell.angle_gamma   90.00
#
_symmetry.space_group_name_H-M   'P 1'
#
loop_
_entity.id
_entity.type
_entity.pdbx_description
1 polymer ?
#
loop_
_entity_poly.entity_id
_entity_poly.type
_entity_poly.pdbx_seq_one_letter_code
_entity_poly.pdbx_strand_id
1 'polypeptide(L)'
;LEVVDVGSMQYAALLPCLVSALLGVFISGKMGLAPEAFVLQAEAAPTPDNLVRVIILGALLAALSIFFCELLHVTPKLYRKFFPNIYLRVAAGGVLIIALTKLLGTTDYNGAGAAVIEAAIDGEAVPYAFLLKMLFTALTLGAGFKGGEIVPIFFTGATFGCVAAPLLGLPPQLGAALGMVALFCGCTNSPLASICLAIEVFGGQCVSLFALACAVSYMLSSYFSLYREQHFLHSKLRIVGVQRVHGHWSETDAAHLTTNGDGEN
;
A
#
# COMPACT_ATOMS: atom_id res chain seq x y z
N LEU A 1 -10.40 10.13 -4.08
CA LEU A 1 -11.09 10.06 -5.37
C LEU A 1 -11.20 8.62 -5.90
N GLU A 2 -10.17 7.77 -5.72
CA GLU A 2 -10.09 6.39 -6.22
C GLU A 2 -10.38 5.32 -5.15
N VAL A 3 -10.19 5.64 -3.87
CA VAL A 3 -10.13 4.63 -2.79
C VAL A 3 -11.50 4.05 -2.44
N VAL A 4 -12.59 4.80 -2.58
CA VAL A 4 -13.93 4.34 -2.19
C VAL A 4 -14.48 3.35 -3.21
N ASP A 5 -14.48 3.74 -4.47
CA ASP A 5 -15.02 2.94 -5.58
C ASP A 5 -13.91 2.63 -6.58
N VAL A 6 -13.40 1.39 -6.55
CA VAL A 6 -12.35 0.93 -7.48
C VAL A 6 -12.95 0.78 -8.88
N GLY A 7 -12.33 1.47 -9.83
CA GLY A 7 -12.80 1.52 -11.23
C GLY A 7 -13.69 2.72 -11.55
N SER A 8 -13.94 3.61 -10.58
CA SER A 8 -14.66 4.87 -10.79
C SER A 8 -13.98 6.01 -10.05
N MET A 9 -13.93 7.19 -10.65
CA MET A 9 -13.42 8.38 -10.00
C MET A 9 -14.57 9.28 -9.54
N GLN A 10 -14.53 9.66 -8.27
CA GLN A 10 -15.51 10.58 -7.66
C GLN A 10 -15.13 12.04 -7.97
N TYR A 11 -15.39 12.49 -9.19
CA TYR A 11 -15.02 13.84 -9.64
C TYR A 11 -15.68 14.97 -8.82
N ALA A 12 -16.85 14.71 -8.23
CA ALA A 12 -17.52 15.68 -7.36
C ALA A 12 -16.65 16.07 -6.13
N ALA A 13 -15.81 15.17 -5.67
CA ALA A 13 -14.89 15.41 -4.56
C ALA A 13 -13.57 16.09 -4.99
N LEU A 14 -13.32 16.29 -6.30
CA LEU A 14 -12.05 16.81 -6.81
C LEU A 14 -11.75 18.21 -6.28
N LEU A 15 -12.70 19.13 -6.39
CA LEU A 15 -12.52 20.51 -5.97
C LEU A 15 -12.29 20.64 -4.44
N PRO A 16 -13.12 20.06 -3.57
CA PRO A 16 -12.87 20.13 -2.12
C PRO A 16 -11.56 19.45 -1.72
N CYS A 17 -11.17 18.33 -2.35
CA CYS A 17 -9.88 17.69 -2.09
C CYS A 17 -8.70 18.57 -2.47
N LEU A 18 -8.72 19.21 -3.66
CA LEU A 18 -7.66 20.12 -4.10
C LEU A 18 -7.54 21.34 -3.19
N VAL A 19 -8.67 21.98 -2.85
CA VAL A 19 -8.66 23.13 -1.96
C VAL A 19 -8.09 22.76 -0.57
N SER A 20 -8.52 21.62 -0.01
CA SER A 20 -8.02 21.14 1.27
C SER A 20 -6.53 20.81 1.24
N ALA A 21 -6.04 20.17 0.17
CA ALA A 21 -4.63 19.85 0.00
C ALA A 21 -3.77 21.12 -0.10
N LEU A 22 -4.17 22.09 -0.95
CA LEU A 22 -3.44 23.35 -1.12
C LEU A 22 -3.40 24.17 0.17
N LEU A 23 -4.53 24.26 0.88
CA LEU A 23 -4.59 24.94 2.19
C LEU A 23 -3.71 24.23 3.23
N GLY A 24 -3.71 22.87 3.25
CA GLY A 24 -2.86 22.08 4.12
C GLY A 24 -1.38 22.36 3.88
N VAL A 25 -0.93 22.33 2.62
CA VAL A 25 0.46 22.66 2.25
C VAL A 25 0.83 24.10 2.65
N PHE A 26 -0.07 25.06 2.39
CA PHE A 26 0.17 26.45 2.74
C PHE A 26 0.31 26.64 4.28
N ILE A 27 -0.59 26.05 5.06
CA ILE A 27 -0.54 26.14 6.53
C ILE A 27 0.70 25.45 7.08
N SER A 28 1.00 24.22 6.61
CA SER A 28 2.18 23.45 6.99
C SER A 28 3.47 24.24 6.74
N GLY A 29 3.60 24.84 5.54
CA GLY A 29 4.75 25.70 5.22
C GLY A 29 4.86 26.93 6.11
N LYS A 30 3.73 27.57 6.50
CA LYS A 30 3.72 28.67 7.46
C LYS A 30 4.13 28.25 8.87
N MET A 31 3.89 26.98 9.25
CA MET A 31 4.33 26.42 10.51
C MET A 31 5.81 25.96 10.49
N GLY A 32 6.49 26.11 9.35
CA GLY A 32 7.90 25.73 9.21
C GLY A 32 8.13 24.23 8.97
N LEU A 33 7.10 23.49 8.60
CA LEU A 33 7.24 22.08 8.22
C LEU A 33 7.66 21.98 6.75
N ALA A 34 8.74 21.26 6.49
CA ALA A 34 9.16 20.93 5.13
C ALA A 34 8.39 19.70 4.63
N PRO A 35 8.06 19.63 3.32
CA PRO A 35 7.53 18.41 2.73
C PRO A 35 8.58 17.29 2.78
N GLU A 36 8.15 16.06 3.05
CA GLU A 36 9.03 14.90 2.92
C GLU A 36 9.25 14.60 1.44
N ALA A 37 10.48 14.76 0.98
CA ALA A 37 10.92 14.46 -0.37
C ALA A 37 12.26 13.74 -0.31
N PHE A 38 12.38 12.67 -1.10
CA PHE A 38 13.60 11.90 -1.20
C PHE A 38 14.27 12.15 -2.56
N VAL A 39 15.57 12.33 -2.55
CA VAL A 39 16.34 12.47 -3.79
C VAL A 39 16.75 11.08 -4.27
N LEU A 40 16.22 10.65 -5.40
CA LEU A 40 16.65 9.39 -6.02
C LEU A 40 18.05 9.55 -6.57
N GLN A 41 19.03 8.89 -5.94
CA GLN A 41 20.44 8.92 -6.37
C GLN A 41 20.73 7.98 -7.55
N ALA A 42 19.86 6.98 -7.76
CA ALA A 42 20.02 5.99 -8.82
C ALA A 42 18.83 6.03 -9.78
N GLU A 43 19.11 6.34 -11.03
CA GLU A 43 18.14 6.32 -12.12
C GLU A 43 18.35 5.08 -12.99
N ALA A 44 17.26 4.56 -13.53
CA ALA A 44 17.30 3.57 -14.61
C ALA A 44 16.53 4.09 -15.82
N ALA A 45 17.17 4.05 -16.98
CA ALA A 45 16.48 4.36 -18.22
C ALA A 45 15.35 3.33 -18.48
N PRO A 46 14.24 3.71 -19.10
CA PRO A 46 13.14 2.80 -19.45
C PRO A 46 13.50 1.92 -20.66
N THR A 47 14.58 1.12 -20.53
CA THR A 47 14.98 0.12 -21.52
C THR A 47 14.08 -1.10 -21.44
N PRO A 48 13.89 -1.87 -22.52
CA PRO A 48 13.05 -3.08 -22.50
C PRO A 48 13.46 -4.06 -21.39
N ASP A 49 14.73 -4.19 -21.10
CA ASP A 49 15.26 -5.04 -20.04
C ASP A 49 14.84 -4.55 -18.64
N ASN A 50 14.97 -3.27 -18.37
CA ASN A 50 14.53 -2.67 -17.11
C ASN A 50 13.01 -2.72 -16.94
N LEU A 51 12.24 -2.58 -18.04
CA LEU A 51 10.78 -2.73 -17.99
C LEU A 51 10.37 -4.14 -17.55
N VAL A 52 11.00 -5.19 -18.09
CA VAL A 52 10.74 -6.57 -17.67
C VAL A 52 11.08 -6.78 -16.19
N ARG A 53 12.22 -6.25 -15.73
CA ARG A 53 12.62 -6.33 -14.31
C ARG A 53 11.63 -5.63 -13.39
N VAL A 54 11.14 -4.46 -13.79
CA VAL A 54 10.11 -3.71 -13.03
C VAL A 54 8.77 -4.44 -13.02
N ILE A 55 8.38 -5.11 -14.11
CA ILE A 55 7.17 -5.96 -14.14
C ILE A 55 7.29 -7.10 -13.13
N ILE A 56 8.44 -7.77 -13.09
CA ILE A 56 8.67 -8.87 -12.11
C ILE A 56 8.63 -8.32 -10.68
N LEU A 57 9.30 -7.19 -10.42
CA LEU A 57 9.26 -6.55 -9.10
C LEU A 57 7.82 -6.14 -8.72
N GLY A 58 7.06 -5.55 -9.64
CA GLY A 58 5.65 -5.20 -9.45
C GLY A 58 4.77 -6.41 -9.11
N ALA A 59 5.01 -7.55 -9.76
CA ALA A 59 4.31 -8.79 -9.46
C ALA A 59 4.64 -9.34 -8.06
N LEU A 60 5.90 -9.27 -7.64
CA LEU A 60 6.31 -9.64 -6.28
C LEU A 60 5.67 -8.71 -5.24
N LEU A 61 5.61 -7.42 -5.52
CA LEU A 61 4.96 -6.42 -4.66
C LEU A 61 3.44 -6.63 -4.59
N ALA A 62 2.79 -7.05 -5.68
CA ALA A 62 1.39 -7.43 -5.66
C ALA A 62 1.14 -8.65 -4.74
N ALA A 63 1.97 -9.68 -4.83
CA ALA A 63 1.88 -10.83 -3.93
C ALA A 63 2.09 -10.42 -2.46
N LEU A 64 3.06 -9.53 -2.21
CA LEU A 64 3.31 -9.00 -0.88
C LEU A 64 2.14 -8.14 -0.36
N SER A 65 1.47 -7.36 -1.23
CA SER A 65 0.30 -6.57 -0.87
C SER A 65 -0.88 -7.44 -0.44
N ILE A 66 -1.13 -8.53 -1.16
CA ILE A 66 -2.15 -9.53 -0.80
C ILE A 66 -1.83 -10.11 0.58
N PHE A 67 -0.59 -10.55 0.78
CA PHE A 67 -0.17 -11.13 2.06
C PHE A 67 -0.31 -10.14 3.22
N PHE A 68 0.06 -8.87 2.99
CA PHE A 68 -0.07 -7.81 4.01
C PHE A 68 -1.53 -7.53 4.37
N CYS A 69 -2.41 -7.37 3.38
CA CYS A 69 -3.84 -7.16 3.60
C CYS A 69 -4.49 -8.33 4.35
N GLU A 70 -4.19 -9.57 3.93
CA GLU A 70 -4.70 -10.76 4.61
C GLU A 70 -4.20 -10.86 6.07
N LEU A 71 -2.93 -10.57 6.30
CA LEU A 71 -2.35 -10.57 7.64
C LEU A 71 -3.09 -9.58 8.57
N LEU A 72 -3.38 -8.37 8.08
CA LEU A 72 -4.13 -7.36 8.82
C LEU A 72 -5.59 -7.76 9.05
N HIS A 73 -6.19 -8.53 8.15
CA HIS A 73 -7.58 -8.99 8.29
C HIS A 73 -7.73 -10.22 9.18
N VAL A 74 -6.75 -11.12 9.16
CA VAL A 74 -6.78 -12.37 9.93
C VAL A 74 -6.40 -12.14 11.39
N THR A 75 -5.41 -11.30 11.66
CA THR A 75 -4.89 -11.09 13.02
C THR A 75 -5.94 -10.62 14.03
N PRO A 76 -6.84 -9.66 13.72
CA PRO A 76 -7.90 -9.27 14.64
C PRO A 76 -8.92 -10.39 14.92
N LYS A 77 -9.18 -11.26 13.92
CA LYS A 77 -10.05 -12.43 14.10
C LYS A 77 -9.42 -13.43 15.06
N LEU A 78 -8.09 -13.67 14.91
CA LEU A 78 -7.33 -14.54 15.76
C LEU A 78 -7.31 -14.05 17.22
N TYR A 79 -7.03 -12.77 17.41
CA TYR A 79 -7.06 -12.14 18.73
C TYR A 79 -8.43 -12.26 19.41
N ARG A 80 -9.53 -12.03 18.66
CA ARG A 80 -10.90 -12.18 19.21
C ARG A 80 -11.22 -13.61 19.61
N LYS A 81 -10.68 -14.59 18.90
CA LYS A 81 -10.86 -16.02 19.21
C LYS A 81 -10.17 -16.40 20.53
N PHE A 82 -8.93 -15.94 20.75
CA PHE A 82 -8.16 -16.28 21.94
C PHE A 82 -8.45 -15.36 23.14
N PHE A 83 -8.75 -14.10 22.89
CA PHE A 83 -8.99 -13.07 23.90
C PHE A 83 -10.30 -12.34 23.60
N PRO A 84 -11.48 -12.90 24.02
CA PRO A 84 -12.79 -12.27 23.80
C PRO A 84 -12.89 -10.92 24.51
N ASN A 85 -12.30 -10.80 25.70
CA ASN A 85 -12.28 -9.56 26.46
C ASN A 85 -11.30 -8.56 25.86
N ILE A 86 -11.81 -7.34 25.53
CA ILE A 86 -11.01 -6.30 24.89
C ILE A 86 -9.81 -5.85 25.72
N TYR A 87 -9.96 -5.78 27.06
CA TYR A 87 -8.87 -5.35 27.94
C TYR A 87 -7.75 -6.37 27.99
N LEU A 88 -8.08 -7.67 28.09
CA LEU A 88 -7.09 -8.74 28.03
C LEU A 88 -6.40 -8.80 26.67
N ARG A 89 -7.14 -8.56 25.61
CA ARG A 89 -6.59 -8.55 24.23
C ARG A 89 -5.56 -7.44 24.03
N VAL A 90 -5.86 -6.21 24.48
CA VAL A 90 -4.94 -5.08 24.40
C VAL A 90 -3.72 -5.31 25.29
N ALA A 91 -3.92 -5.80 26.53
CA ALA A 91 -2.81 -6.12 27.43
C ALA A 91 -1.88 -7.21 26.86
N ALA A 92 -2.46 -8.31 26.34
CA ALA A 92 -1.70 -9.39 25.70
C ALA A 92 -0.93 -8.89 24.47
N GLY A 93 -1.55 -8.05 23.62
CA GLY A 93 -0.89 -7.43 22.48
C GLY A 93 0.28 -6.55 22.89
N GLY A 94 0.09 -5.69 23.90
CA GLY A 94 1.16 -4.83 24.43
C GLY A 94 2.34 -5.64 24.98
N VAL A 95 2.06 -6.66 25.79
CA VAL A 95 3.11 -7.57 26.32
C VAL A 95 3.87 -8.25 25.19
N LEU A 96 3.15 -8.74 24.15
CA LEU A 96 3.76 -9.41 23.02
C LEU A 96 4.68 -8.47 22.21
N ILE A 97 4.26 -7.24 21.96
CA ILE A 97 5.08 -6.23 21.27
C ILE A 97 6.35 -5.90 22.09
N ILE A 98 6.21 -5.69 23.41
CA ILE A 98 7.35 -5.43 24.29
C ILE A 98 8.33 -6.62 24.29
N ALA A 99 7.80 -7.84 24.39
CA ALA A 99 8.62 -9.06 24.37
C ALA A 99 9.39 -9.20 23.05
N LEU A 100 8.72 -9.01 21.91
CA LEU A 100 9.36 -9.03 20.58
C LEU A 100 10.41 -7.93 20.43
N THR A 101 10.12 -6.71 20.88
CA THR A 101 11.07 -5.60 20.82
C THR A 101 12.33 -5.91 21.63
N LYS A 102 12.17 -6.47 22.84
CA LYS A 102 13.32 -6.87 23.68
C LYS A 102 14.08 -8.04 23.08
N LEU A 103 13.39 -9.01 22.48
CA LEU A 103 14.03 -10.16 21.83
C LEU A 103 14.88 -9.74 20.63
N LEU A 104 14.40 -8.78 19.84
CA LEU A 104 15.12 -8.25 18.68
C LEU A 104 16.21 -7.25 19.06
N GLY A 105 16.15 -6.66 20.24
CA GLY A 105 17.13 -5.66 20.72
C GLY A 105 17.06 -4.32 19.99
N THR A 106 16.03 -4.07 19.17
CA THR A 106 15.85 -2.81 18.44
C THR A 106 14.40 -2.33 18.51
N THR A 107 14.22 -1.02 18.37
CA THR A 107 12.93 -0.34 18.31
C THR A 107 12.53 0.06 16.88
N ASP A 108 13.31 -0.28 15.88
CA ASP A 108 13.15 0.16 14.47
C ASP A 108 11.79 -0.23 13.85
N TYR A 109 11.21 -1.32 14.34
CA TYR A 109 9.91 -1.82 13.88
C TYR A 109 8.72 -1.22 14.63
N ASN A 110 8.98 -0.45 15.70
CA ASN A 110 7.96 0.27 16.46
C ASN A 110 7.67 1.64 15.80
N GLY A 111 6.45 2.13 15.94
CA GLY A 111 6.07 3.43 15.38
C GLY A 111 6.21 3.52 13.86
N ALA A 112 6.57 4.68 13.33
CA ALA A 112 6.67 4.95 11.89
C ALA A 112 7.87 4.23 11.24
N GLY A 113 9.06 4.30 11.87
CA GLY A 113 10.30 3.74 11.33
C GLY A 113 10.87 4.56 10.17
N ALA A 114 10.75 5.89 10.20
CA ALA A 114 11.20 6.77 9.13
C ALA A 114 12.69 6.58 8.80
N ALA A 115 13.56 6.47 9.80
CA ALA A 115 14.98 6.25 9.58
C ALA A 115 15.29 4.96 8.79
N VAL A 116 14.49 3.91 8.95
CA VAL A 116 14.66 2.67 8.17
C VAL A 116 14.16 2.84 6.73
N ILE A 117 13.11 3.63 6.53
CA ILE A 117 12.63 4.00 5.18
C ILE A 117 13.70 4.80 4.45
N GLU A 118 14.29 5.81 5.10
CA GLU A 118 15.39 6.62 4.55
C GLU A 118 16.58 5.75 4.19
N ALA A 119 17.05 4.90 5.09
CA ALA A 119 18.14 3.97 4.84
C ALA A 119 17.86 3.05 3.64
N ALA A 120 16.61 2.55 3.52
CA ALA A 120 16.21 1.70 2.39
C ALA A 120 16.22 2.48 1.06
N ILE A 121 15.84 3.76 1.05
CA ILE A 121 15.90 4.63 -0.14
C ILE A 121 17.37 4.96 -0.49
N ASP A 122 18.26 5.04 0.50
CA ASP A 122 19.69 5.16 0.29
C ASP A 122 20.35 3.84 -0.17
N GLY A 123 19.61 2.75 -0.19
CA GLY A 123 20.02 1.44 -0.70
C GLY A 123 20.47 0.46 0.38
N GLU A 124 20.20 0.76 1.64
CA GLU A 124 20.56 -0.09 2.78
C GLU A 124 19.30 -0.61 3.49
N ALA A 125 19.07 -1.91 3.42
CA ALA A 125 17.95 -2.54 4.13
C ALA A 125 18.33 -3.90 4.71
N VAL A 126 17.84 -4.16 5.92
CA VAL A 126 17.94 -5.48 6.52
C VAL A 126 16.99 -6.44 5.78
N PRO A 127 17.46 -7.61 5.30
CA PRO A 127 16.67 -8.49 4.43
C PRO A 127 15.32 -8.94 4.97
N TYR A 128 15.16 -9.03 6.27
CA TYR A 128 13.93 -9.47 6.94
C TYR A 128 13.10 -8.31 7.53
N ALA A 129 13.53 -7.05 7.35
CA ALA A 129 12.89 -5.88 7.94
C ALA A 129 11.42 -5.76 7.54
N PHE A 130 11.09 -6.01 6.26
CA PHE A 130 9.72 -5.97 5.76
C PHE A 130 8.78 -6.97 6.47
N LEU A 131 9.25 -8.20 6.73
CA LEU A 131 8.45 -9.21 7.44
C LEU A 131 8.21 -8.83 8.90
N LEU A 132 9.24 -8.34 9.58
CA LEU A 132 9.12 -7.90 10.97
C LEU A 132 8.15 -6.71 11.07
N LYS A 133 8.25 -5.74 10.18
CA LYS A 133 7.31 -4.60 10.15
C LYS A 133 5.88 -5.04 9.97
N MET A 134 5.62 -5.93 9.03
CA MET A 134 4.29 -6.49 8.80
C MET A 134 3.76 -7.19 10.05
N LEU A 135 4.59 -8.02 10.70
CA LEU A 135 4.24 -8.72 11.92
C LEU A 135 3.91 -7.75 13.06
N PHE A 136 4.78 -6.77 13.34
CA PHE A 136 4.57 -5.79 14.40
C PHE A 136 3.29 -4.98 14.15
N THR A 137 3.05 -4.55 12.92
CA THR A 137 1.83 -3.81 12.54
C THR A 137 0.58 -4.66 12.74
N ALA A 138 0.59 -5.90 12.25
CA ALA A 138 -0.55 -6.79 12.38
C ALA A 138 -0.87 -7.12 13.85
N LEU A 139 0.15 -7.36 14.66
CA LEU A 139 -0.02 -7.64 16.10
C LEU A 139 -0.55 -6.41 16.85
N THR A 140 -0.03 -5.22 16.53
CA THR A 140 -0.45 -3.96 17.18
C THR A 140 -1.90 -3.64 16.84
N LEU A 141 -2.24 -3.55 15.55
CA LEU A 141 -3.59 -3.21 15.10
C LEU A 141 -4.58 -4.32 15.42
N GLY A 142 -4.17 -5.59 15.29
CA GLY A 142 -4.98 -6.76 15.61
C GLY A 142 -5.39 -6.84 17.08
N ALA A 143 -4.54 -6.40 18.00
CA ALA A 143 -4.85 -6.32 19.42
C ALA A 143 -5.88 -5.23 19.75
N GLY A 144 -6.08 -4.26 18.85
CA GLY A 144 -7.05 -3.16 19.01
C GLY A 144 -6.45 -1.81 19.29
N PHE A 145 -5.12 -1.68 19.23
CA PHE A 145 -4.47 -0.38 19.24
C PHE A 145 -4.86 0.41 17.99
N LYS A 146 -5.09 1.70 18.16
CA LYS A 146 -5.35 2.60 17.04
C LYS A 146 -4.02 3.08 16.45
N GLY A 147 -3.89 2.99 15.13
CA GLY A 147 -2.69 3.41 14.40
C GLY A 147 -2.96 3.54 12.91
N GLY A 148 -1.98 4.11 12.20
CA GLY A 148 -1.99 4.20 10.74
C GLY A 148 -1.46 2.92 10.09
N GLU A 149 -2.02 2.57 8.95
CA GLU A 149 -1.63 1.39 8.16
C GLU A 149 -0.73 1.79 6.98
N ILE A 150 -0.79 3.05 6.55
CA ILE A 150 -0.10 3.55 5.36
C ILE A 150 1.42 3.59 5.55
N VAL A 151 1.92 4.17 6.65
CA VAL A 151 3.37 4.25 6.90
C VAL A 151 4.02 2.86 7.03
N PRO A 152 3.42 1.87 7.71
CA PRO A 152 3.88 0.48 7.65
C PRO A 152 3.93 -0.11 6.24
N ILE A 153 3.02 0.26 5.33
CA ILE A 153 3.07 -0.16 3.93
C ILE A 153 4.30 0.45 3.25
N PHE A 154 4.56 1.74 3.43
CA PHE A 154 5.74 2.41 2.88
C PHE A 154 7.03 1.76 3.37
N PHE A 155 7.15 1.52 4.67
CA PHE A 155 8.28 0.81 5.26
C PHE A 155 8.48 -0.57 4.63
N THR A 156 7.41 -1.37 4.58
CA THR A 156 7.44 -2.73 4.03
C THR A 156 7.83 -2.72 2.56
N GLY A 157 7.23 -1.82 1.77
CA GLY A 157 7.51 -1.67 0.35
C GLY A 157 8.93 -1.22 0.08
N ALA A 158 9.41 -0.20 0.80
CA ALA A 158 10.78 0.32 0.65
C ALA A 158 11.83 -0.74 0.99
N THR A 159 11.70 -1.39 2.15
CA THR A 159 12.68 -2.42 2.58
C THR A 159 12.64 -3.67 1.70
N PHE A 160 11.46 -4.14 1.30
CA PHE A 160 11.35 -5.27 0.36
C PHE A 160 11.92 -4.93 -1.01
N GLY A 161 11.56 -3.76 -1.56
CA GLY A 161 12.04 -3.30 -2.85
C GLY A 161 13.55 -3.12 -2.88
N CYS A 162 14.15 -2.56 -1.82
CA CYS A 162 15.59 -2.43 -1.65
C CYS A 162 16.31 -3.79 -1.72
N VAL A 163 15.74 -4.82 -1.09
CA VAL A 163 16.34 -6.17 -1.05
C VAL A 163 16.09 -6.95 -2.35
N ALA A 164 14.90 -6.81 -2.95
CA ALA A 164 14.51 -7.59 -4.13
C ALA A 164 15.12 -7.04 -5.44
N ALA A 165 15.29 -5.73 -5.55
CA ALA A 165 15.75 -5.09 -6.78
C ALA A 165 17.14 -5.56 -7.24
N PRO A 166 18.18 -5.67 -6.38
CA PRO A 166 19.49 -6.18 -6.78
C PRO A 166 19.44 -7.61 -7.35
N LEU A 167 18.54 -8.46 -6.85
CA LEU A 167 18.34 -9.82 -7.37
C LEU A 167 17.82 -9.82 -8.81
N LEU A 168 17.16 -8.75 -9.21
CA LEU A 168 16.67 -8.53 -10.58
C LEU A 168 17.63 -7.67 -11.42
N GLY A 169 18.76 -7.22 -10.85
CA GLY A 169 19.71 -6.35 -11.51
C GLY A 169 19.28 -4.89 -11.61
N LEU A 170 18.39 -4.44 -10.73
CA LEU A 170 18.01 -3.03 -10.56
C LEU A 170 18.77 -2.41 -9.38
N PRO A 171 19.04 -1.09 -9.39
CA PRO A 171 19.60 -0.40 -8.24
C PRO A 171 18.72 -0.54 -7.00
N PRO A 172 19.29 -0.79 -5.80
CA PRO A 172 18.52 -0.96 -4.57
C PRO A 172 17.71 0.29 -4.20
N GLN A 173 18.23 1.49 -4.44
CA GLN A 173 17.55 2.76 -4.21
C GLN A 173 16.29 2.89 -5.04
N LEU A 174 16.37 2.60 -6.33
CA LEU A 174 15.23 2.59 -7.24
C LEU A 174 14.23 1.50 -6.82
N GLY A 175 14.75 0.33 -6.43
CA GLY A 175 13.90 -0.75 -5.91
C GLY A 175 13.11 -0.38 -4.67
N ALA A 176 13.73 0.34 -3.73
CA ALA A 176 13.07 0.85 -2.53
C ALA A 176 11.96 1.83 -2.88
N ALA A 177 12.22 2.79 -3.77
CA ALA A 177 11.23 3.77 -4.20
C ALA A 177 10.06 3.11 -4.95
N LEU A 178 10.34 2.23 -5.92
CA LEU A 178 9.31 1.45 -6.64
C LEU A 178 8.50 0.57 -5.66
N GLY A 179 9.18 -0.06 -4.70
CA GLY A 179 8.57 -0.91 -3.69
C GLY A 179 7.61 -0.14 -2.79
N MET A 180 8.01 1.03 -2.30
CA MET A 180 7.20 1.91 -1.47
C MET A 180 5.87 2.26 -2.15
N VAL A 181 5.94 2.72 -3.40
CA VAL A 181 4.77 3.22 -4.13
C VAL A 181 3.91 2.09 -4.67
N ALA A 182 4.52 1.04 -5.25
CA ALA A 182 3.76 -0.06 -5.85
C ALA A 182 3.11 -0.97 -4.80
N LEU A 183 3.71 -1.15 -3.62
CA LEU A 183 3.05 -1.85 -2.52
C LEU A 183 1.84 -1.05 -2.01
N PHE A 184 1.98 0.26 -1.85
CA PHE A 184 0.89 1.14 -1.49
C PHE A 184 -0.25 1.05 -2.50
N CYS A 185 0.07 1.10 -3.79
CA CYS A 185 -0.90 0.94 -4.87
C CYS A 185 -1.67 -0.39 -4.77
N GLY A 186 -0.97 -1.51 -4.56
CA GLY A 186 -1.57 -2.84 -4.42
C GLY A 186 -2.47 -2.98 -3.19
N CYS A 187 -2.09 -2.38 -2.06
CA CYS A 187 -2.87 -2.41 -0.82
C CYS A 187 -4.11 -1.51 -0.86
N THR A 188 -4.03 -0.35 -1.51
CA THR A 188 -5.09 0.66 -1.52
C THR A 188 -5.97 0.64 -2.76
N ASN A 189 -5.54 -0.05 -3.82
CA ASN A 189 -6.19 -0.08 -5.13
C ASN A 189 -6.34 1.29 -5.79
N SER A 190 -5.37 2.18 -5.61
CA SER A 190 -5.39 3.58 -6.11
C SER A 190 -4.17 3.90 -6.97
N PRO A 191 -4.16 3.47 -8.24
CA PRO A 191 -2.99 3.62 -9.12
C PRO A 191 -2.64 5.07 -9.43
N LEU A 192 -3.62 5.94 -9.73
CA LEU A 192 -3.34 7.34 -10.06
C LEU A 192 -2.83 8.11 -8.84
N ALA A 193 -3.45 7.91 -7.66
CA ALA A 193 -2.97 8.51 -6.43
C ALA A 193 -1.55 8.06 -6.08
N SER A 194 -1.21 6.79 -6.35
CA SER A 194 0.13 6.24 -6.12
C SER A 194 1.17 6.86 -7.06
N ILE A 195 0.84 7.06 -8.34
CA ILE A 195 1.72 7.73 -9.30
C ILE A 195 1.94 9.21 -8.91
N CYS A 196 0.87 9.91 -8.50
CA CYS A 196 0.99 11.28 -7.99
C CYS A 196 1.90 11.35 -6.75
N LEU A 197 1.73 10.40 -5.82
CA LEU A 197 2.59 10.27 -4.65
C LEU A 197 4.06 10.05 -5.05
N ALA A 198 4.33 9.20 -6.05
CA ALA A 198 5.69 9.00 -6.55
C ALA A 198 6.32 10.30 -7.08
N ILE A 199 5.56 11.09 -7.83
CA ILE A 199 6.03 12.38 -8.36
C ILE A 199 6.29 13.38 -7.22
N GLU A 200 5.42 13.42 -6.22
CA GLU A 200 5.55 14.32 -5.08
C GLU A 200 6.77 13.98 -4.21
N VAL A 201 6.96 12.69 -3.91
CA VAL A 201 7.99 12.21 -2.97
C VAL A 201 9.36 12.07 -3.62
N PHE A 202 9.42 11.57 -4.88
CA PHE A 202 10.68 11.26 -5.58
C PHE A 202 10.97 12.19 -6.77
N GLY A 203 10.09 13.14 -7.05
CA GLY A 203 10.20 14.02 -8.21
C GLY A 203 9.74 13.36 -9.51
N GLY A 204 9.93 14.09 -10.63
CA GLY A 204 9.46 13.66 -11.95
C GLY A 204 10.35 12.61 -12.64
N GLN A 205 11.43 12.16 -12.01
CA GLN A 205 12.34 11.17 -12.55
C GLN A 205 11.71 9.77 -12.48
N CYS A 206 11.99 8.92 -13.46
CA CYS A 206 11.52 7.52 -13.50
C CYS A 206 9.99 7.33 -13.42
N VAL A 207 9.16 8.34 -13.69
CA VAL A 207 7.68 8.27 -13.59
C VAL A 207 7.12 7.10 -14.41
N SER A 208 7.69 6.81 -15.58
CA SER A 208 7.27 5.66 -16.41
C SER A 208 7.46 4.32 -15.71
N LEU A 209 8.55 4.15 -14.94
CA LEU A 209 8.81 2.94 -14.17
C LEU A 209 7.88 2.85 -12.95
N PHE A 210 7.61 3.97 -12.28
CA PHE A 210 6.61 4.02 -11.20
C PHE A 210 5.21 3.66 -11.70
N ALA A 211 4.80 4.25 -12.83
CA ALA A 211 3.51 3.97 -13.43
C ALA A 211 3.37 2.49 -13.81
N LEU A 212 4.42 1.90 -14.39
CA LEU A 212 4.44 0.48 -14.74
C LEU A 212 4.35 -0.42 -13.50
N ALA A 213 5.17 -0.15 -12.47
CA ALA A 213 5.14 -0.93 -11.23
C ALA A 213 3.77 -0.84 -10.53
N CYS A 214 3.18 0.36 -10.47
CA CYS A 214 1.84 0.57 -9.92
C CYS A 214 0.77 -0.17 -10.72
N ALA A 215 0.80 -0.09 -12.06
CA ALA A 215 -0.15 -0.76 -12.91
C ALA A 215 -0.11 -2.29 -12.72
N VAL A 216 1.08 -2.87 -12.70
CA VAL A 216 1.28 -4.32 -12.48
C VAL A 216 0.80 -4.71 -11.08
N SER A 217 1.20 -3.96 -10.05
CA SER A 217 0.78 -4.22 -8.67
C SER A 217 -0.73 -4.13 -8.50
N TYR A 218 -1.37 -3.09 -9.07
CA TYR A 218 -2.82 -2.92 -9.06
C TYR A 218 -3.56 -4.08 -9.73
N MET A 219 -3.11 -4.49 -10.92
CA MET A 219 -3.76 -5.57 -11.66
C MET A 219 -3.65 -6.92 -10.94
N LEU A 220 -2.46 -7.24 -10.41
CA LEU A 220 -2.20 -8.54 -9.79
C LEU A 220 -2.61 -8.62 -8.32
N SER A 221 -2.85 -7.50 -7.63
CA SER A 221 -3.38 -7.50 -6.25
C SER A 221 -4.82 -8.01 -6.14
N SER A 222 -5.46 -8.34 -7.27
CA SER A 222 -6.82 -8.86 -7.32
C SER A 222 -7.81 -7.97 -6.55
N TYR A 223 -8.74 -8.55 -5.82
CA TYR A 223 -9.76 -7.84 -5.03
C TYR A 223 -9.39 -7.69 -3.55
N PHE A 224 -8.10 -7.92 -3.22
CA PHE A 224 -7.59 -7.68 -1.89
C PHE A 224 -7.39 -6.18 -1.66
N SER A 225 -7.79 -5.71 -0.50
CA SER A 225 -7.70 -4.31 -0.11
C SER A 225 -7.40 -4.17 1.37
N LEU A 226 -6.71 -3.10 1.71
CA LEU A 226 -6.56 -2.64 3.08
C LEU A 226 -7.93 -2.29 3.70
N TYR A 227 -8.79 -1.68 2.90
CA TYR A 227 -10.10 -1.17 3.32
C TYR A 227 -11.20 -2.18 3.02
N ARG A 228 -11.86 -2.68 4.06
CA ARG A 228 -12.94 -3.68 3.93
C ARG A 228 -14.20 -3.16 3.25
N GLU A 229 -14.43 -1.87 3.34
CA GLU A 229 -15.61 -1.19 2.79
C GLU A 229 -15.36 -0.62 1.38
N GLN A 230 -14.24 -0.99 0.75
CA GLN A 230 -13.94 -0.60 -0.62
C GLN A 230 -14.86 -1.36 -1.59
N HIS A 231 -15.49 -0.63 -2.51
CA HIS A 231 -16.37 -1.19 -3.53
C HIS A 231 -15.62 -1.40 -4.84
N PHE A 232 -15.72 -2.60 -5.40
CA PHE A 232 -15.20 -2.90 -6.73
C PHE A 232 -16.35 -2.86 -7.72
N LEU A 233 -16.39 -1.83 -8.56
CA LEU A 233 -17.45 -1.64 -9.58
C LEU A 233 -17.18 -2.45 -10.83
N HIS A 234 -15.90 -2.63 -11.20
CA HIS A 234 -15.50 -3.35 -12.39
C HIS A 234 -14.39 -4.34 -12.07
N SER A 235 -14.33 -5.43 -12.84
CA SER A 235 -13.20 -6.36 -12.77
C SER A 235 -11.91 -5.68 -13.23
N LYS A 236 -10.81 -5.88 -12.49
CA LYS A 236 -9.50 -5.31 -12.85
C LYS A 236 -8.91 -5.87 -14.14
N LEU A 237 -9.28 -7.11 -14.51
CA LEU A 237 -8.73 -7.83 -15.65
C LEU A 237 -9.68 -7.91 -16.84
N ARG A 238 -10.99 -7.66 -16.63
CA ARG A 238 -12.02 -7.70 -17.67
C ARG A 238 -12.97 -6.54 -17.48
N ILE A 239 -13.59 -6.10 -18.59
CA ILE A 239 -14.67 -5.09 -18.56
C ILE A 239 -15.98 -5.80 -18.18
N VAL A 240 -16.05 -6.30 -16.96
CA VAL A 240 -17.19 -7.02 -16.39
C VAL A 240 -17.52 -6.38 -15.04
N GLY A 241 -18.78 -6.16 -14.77
CA GLY A 241 -19.24 -5.68 -13.46
C GLY A 241 -18.95 -6.70 -12.34
N VAL A 242 -18.73 -6.22 -11.14
CA VAL A 242 -18.42 -7.05 -9.98
C VAL A 242 -19.44 -6.76 -8.88
N GLN A 243 -20.04 -7.80 -8.31
CA GLN A 243 -20.96 -7.69 -7.18
C GLN A 243 -20.40 -8.45 -5.96
N ARG A 244 -20.71 -7.93 -4.77
CA ARG A 244 -20.37 -8.59 -3.51
C ARG A 244 -21.47 -9.59 -3.15
N VAL A 245 -21.17 -10.88 -3.28
CA VAL A 245 -22.10 -11.95 -2.92
C VAL A 245 -21.56 -12.70 -1.70
N HIS A 246 -22.34 -12.76 -0.62
CA HIS A 246 -21.99 -13.46 0.64
C HIS A 246 -20.61 -13.06 1.23
N GLY A 247 -20.22 -11.79 1.07
CA GLY A 247 -18.95 -11.26 1.58
C GLY A 247 -17.75 -11.50 0.67
N HIS A 248 -17.92 -12.17 -0.47
CA HIS A 248 -16.92 -12.34 -1.52
C HIS A 248 -17.31 -11.56 -2.77
N TRP A 249 -16.30 -11.08 -3.51
CA TRP A 249 -16.53 -10.40 -4.79
C TRP A 249 -16.65 -11.45 -5.90
N SER A 250 -17.72 -11.36 -6.70
CA SER A 250 -17.95 -12.20 -7.88
C SER A 250 -18.13 -11.35 -9.13
N GLU A 251 -17.69 -11.86 -10.28
CA GLU A 251 -17.88 -11.20 -11.58
C GLU A 251 -19.32 -11.41 -12.04
N THR A 252 -19.96 -10.34 -12.55
CA THR A 252 -21.27 -10.38 -13.21
C THR A 252 -21.10 -9.95 -14.66
N ASP A 253 -21.73 -10.67 -15.58
CA ASP A 253 -21.71 -10.29 -16.99
C ASP A 253 -22.40 -8.92 -17.17
N ALA A 254 -21.72 -7.98 -17.80
CA ALA A 254 -22.22 -6.63 -18.07
C ALA A 254 -23.52 -6.61 -18.91
N ALA A 255 -23.83 -7.71 -19.60
CA ALA A 255 -25.03 -7.87 -20.43
C ALA A 255 -26.34 -7.79 -19.60
N HIS A 256 -26.33 -8.10 -18.32
CA HIS A 256 -27.52 -8.02 -17.46
C HIS A 256 -27.80 -6.62 -16.89
N LEU A 257 -26.82 -5.70 -16.94
CA LEU A 257 -26.97 -4.34 -16.41
C LEU A 257 -27.65 -3.37 -17.38
N THR A 258 -27.68 -3.70 -18.67
CA THR A 258 -28.31 -2.86 -19.70
C THR A 258 -29.79 -3.18 -19.96
N THR A 259 -30.31 -4.30 -19.47
CA THR A 259 -31.69 -4.73 -19.73
C THR A 259 -32.70 -4.34 -18.63
N ASN A 260 -32.26 -3.86 -17.48
CA ASN A 260 -33.15 -3.41 -16.40
C ASN A 260 -33.44 -1.90 -16.37
N GLY A 261 -32.97 -1.15 -17.36
CA GLY A 261 -33.20 0.30 -17.45
C GLY A 261 -34.44 0.76 -18.23
N ASP A 262 -35.10 -0.15 -18.98
CA ASP A 262 -36.17 0.21 -19.91
C ASP A 262 -37.57 -0.28 -19.51
N GLY A 263 -37.83 -0.48 -18.24
CA GLY A 263 -39.10 -1.02 -17.81
C GLY A 263 -39.67 -0.45 -16.52
N GLU A 264 -39.78 0.87 -16.39
CA GLU A 264 -40.81 1.51 -15.53
C GLU A 264 -41.02 2.95 -16.01
N ASN A 265 -42.12 3.12 -16.76
CA ASN A 265 -42.85 4.38 -16.91
C ASN A 265 -43.96 4.43 -15.86
#